data_f3da14c2c02b68fbe502767ed124bae9
#
_entry.id   f3da14c2c02b68fbe502767ed124bae9
#
_cell.length_a   1.000
_cell.length_b   1.000
_cell.length_c   1.000
_cell.angle_alpha   90.00
_cell.angle_beta   90.00
_cell.angle_gamma   90.00
#
_symmetry.space_group_name_H-M   'P 1'
#
loop_
_entity.id
_entity.type
_entity.pdbx_description
1 polymer ?
#
loop_
_entity_poly.entity_id
_entity_poly.type
_entity_poly.pdbx_seq_one_letter_code
_entity_poly.pdbx_strand_id
1 'polypeptide(L)'
;MNWIIGVGLLTLGIVEGFLGYSLPDDLLSGTGIRIAEAIMQAIPVVGSYLSYFVFGGAFPGELFIPRIYTAHVLLIPGIFLALITAHLMLVWYQKHTQYPGPGRTEKNVVGYPLLPVYMAKAGGFFFIVFGFTAFLGAVAQINPIWVYGPYTPAQIGAGSQPDWYMGWLDGLVRMAPPLETHALGYTISWNILIPGLIIPGILFTLMALYPFIESWITGDKREHHLLDRPRNNPNRTAIGAMALTFVLVTLINGGNDLLAVHFDLSINQIMWFSRIGVFVLPPIAFVVTKRICLSLQRADREMVLHGKESGRLVMLPHGEFIEVHEPLTPEKAYQLTSHEQLPALSAPEADERGVALPKGFRQRLRARWSQAASEQIAKPTVEELKEIEHH
;
A
#
# COMPACT_ATOMS: atom_id res chain seq x y z
N MET A 1 12.93 -9.24 7.06
CA MET A 1 13.36 -8.20 8.04
C MET A 1 13.23 -6.79 7.49
N ASN A 2 13.84 -6.45 6.37
CA ASN A 2 13.86 -5.08 5.86
C ASN A 2 12.46 -4.51 5.56
N TRP A 3 11.53 -5.33 5.08
CA TRP A 3 10.13 -4.97 4.89
C TRP A 3 9.45 -4.53 6.20
N ILE A 4 9.67 -5.25 7.31
CA ILE A 4 9.11 -4.89 8.62
C ILE A 4 9.64 -3.54 9.09
N ILE A 5 10.95 -3.27 8.89
CA ILE A 5 11.53 -1.96 9.20
C ILE A 5 10.85 -0.88 8.38
N GLY A 6 10.61 -1.12 7.08
CA GLY A 6 9.88 -0.19 6.21
C GLY A 6 8.47 0.10 6.70
N VAL A 7 7.72 -0.92 7.13
CA VAL A 7 6.39 -0.74 7.73
C VAL A 7 6.47 0.01 9.06
N GLY A 8 7.50 -0.28 9.86
CA GLY A 8 7.77 0.46 11.09
C GLY A 8 8.04 1.94 10.84
N LEU A 9 8.86 2.27 9.83
CA LEU A 9 9.12 3.65 9.41
C LEU A 9 7.83 4.36 8.94
N LEU A 10 6.99 3.68 8.17
CA LEU A 10 5.69 4.23 7.75
C LEU A 10 4.80 4.52 8.97
N THR A 11 4.69 3.59 9.90
CA THR A 11 3.88 3.76 11.11
C THR A 11 4.39 4.92 11.97
N LEU A 12 5.72 4.97 12.17
CA LEU A 12 6.34 6.09 12.89
C LEU A 12 6.13 7.42 12.18
N GLY A 13 6.16 7.43 10.82
CA GLY A 13 5.89 8.65 10.04
C GLY A 13 4.48 9.20 10.27
N ILE A 14 3.48 8.32 10.38
CA ILE A 14 2.12 8.72 10.73
C ILE A 14 2.07 9.31 12.14
N VAL A 15 2.70 8.63 13.11
CA VAL A 15 2.74 9.11 14.50
C VAL A 15 3.48 10.45 14.60
N GLU A 16 4.62 10.58 13.95
CA GLU A 16 5.43 11.79 13.94
C GLU A 16 4.68 12.98 13.33
N GLY A 17 4.00 12.75 12.19
CA GLY A 17 3.15 13.77 11.58
C GLY A 17 2.01 14.21 12.49
N PHE A 18 1.34 13.26 13.15
CA PHE A 18 0.27 13.56 14.11
C PHE A 18 0.78 14.36 15.31
N LEU A 19 1.95 14.01 15.87
CA LEU A 19 2.53 14.74 16.98
C LEU A 19 2.91 16.16 16.57
N GLY A 20 3.56 16.34 15.39
CA GLY A 20 3.94 17.65 14.89
C GLY A 20 2.75 18.56 14.59
N TYR A 21 1.73 18.01 13.95
CA TYR A 21 0.44 18.69 13.71
C TYR A 21 -0.25 19.12 15.00
N SER A 22 -0.04 18.40 16.10
CA SER A 22 -0.66 18.68 17.39
C SER A 22 0.04 19.76 18.21
N LEU A 23 1.28 20.12 17.88
CA LEU A 23 2.09 21.08 18.66
C LEU A 23 1.57 22.52 18.65
N PRO A 24 0.92 23.06 17.60
CA PRO A 24 0.38 24.40 17.62
C PRO A 24 -0.69 24.65 18.67
N ASP A 25 -1.32 23.60 19.23
CA ASP A 25 -2.36 23.67 20.25
C ASP A 25 -3.52 24.62 19.86
N ASP A 26 -3.89 24.57 18.58
CA ASP A 26 -4.99 25.32 18.00
C ASP A 26 -6.30 24.51 17.99
N LEU A 27 -7.41 25.14 17.65
CA LEU A 27 -8.72 24.47 17.67
C LEU A 27 -8.79 23.31 16.66
N LEU A 28 -8.07 23.38 15.53
CA LEU A 28 -8.04 22.30 14.54
C LEU A 28 -7.30 21.07 15.10
N SER A 29 -6.06 21.25 15.55
CA SER A 29 -5.22 20.17 16.08
C SER A 29 -5.81 19.61 17.41
N GLY A 30 -6.32 20.47 18.27
CA GLY A 30 -6.95 20.05 19.50
C GLY A 30 -8.21 19.18 19.30
N THR A 31 -8.97 19.46 18.22
CA THR A 31 -10.09 18.58 17.81
C THR A 31 -9.56 17.19 17.42
N GLY A 32 -8.45 17.11 16.67
CA GLY A 32 -7.79 15.85 16.33
C GLY A 32 -7.28 15.08 17.56
N ILE A 33 -6.67 15.78 18.50
CA ILE A 33 -6.23 15.22 19.80
C ILE A 33 -7.42 14.64 20.59
N ARG A 34 -8.56 15.33 20.58
CA ARG A 34 -9.78 14.86 21.24
C ARG A 34 -10.32 13.57 20.64
N ILE A 35 -10.25 13.43 19.31
CA ILE A 35 -10.62 12.19 18.61
C ILE A 35 -9.66 11.05 19.00
N ALA A 36 -8.35 11.32 19.05
CA ALA A 36 -7.35 10.34 19.48
C ALA A 36 -7.58 9.90 20.93
N GLU A 37 -7.91 10.82 21.82
CA GLU A 37 -8.29 10.50 23.19
C GLU A 37 -9.51 9.59 23.26
N ALA A 38 -10.56 9.90 22.48
CA ALA A 38 -11.77 9.08 22.44
C ALA A 38 -11.47 7.64 21.92
N ILE A 39 -10.56 7.48 20.97
CA ILE A 39 -10.11 6.16 20.50
C ILE A 39 -9.37 5.42 21.63
N MET A 40 -8.51 6.09 22.38
CA MET A 40 -7.84 5.47 23.54
C MET A 40 -8.86 5.04 24.60
N GLN A 41 -9.79 5.89 24.94
CA GLN A 41 -10.85 5.58 25.94
C GLN A 41 -11.77 4.44 25.51
N ALA A 42 -11.97 4.24 24.20
CA ALA A 42 -12.77 3.13 23.68
C ALA A 42 -12.14 1.75 23.94
N ILE A 43 -10.86 1.68 24.33
CA ILE A 43 -10.19 0.43 24.68
C ILE A 43 -10.76 -0.07 26.01
N PRO A 44 -11.43 -1.25 26.03
CA PRO A 44 -12.03 -1.75 27.25
C PRO A 44 -11.03 -1.92 28.39
N VAL A 45 -11.42 -1.60 29.61
CA VAL A 45 -10.68 -1.76 30.87
C VAL A 45 -9.47 -0.83 31.00
N VAL A 46 -8.59 -0.75 30.01
CA VAL A 46 -7.31 -0.04 30.11
C VAL A 46 -7.33 1.37 29.50
N GLY A 47 -8.35 1.69 28.69
CA GLY A 47 -8.38 2.92 27.90
C GLY A 47 -8.31 4.19 28.73
N SER A 48 -9.06 4.27 29.82
CA SER A 48 -9.04 5.42 30.74
C SER A 48 -7.68 5.57 31.42
N TYR A 49 -7.02 4.48 31.81
CA TYR A 49 -5.68 4.53 32.39
C TYR A 49 -4.64 4.98 31.36
N LEU A 50 -4.77 4.51 30.11
CA LEU A 50 -3.89 4.91 29.01
C LEU A 50 -4.06 6.42 28.71
N SER A 51 -5.30 6.90 28.59
CA SER A 51 -5.62 8.31 28.39
C SER A 51 -5.03 9.16 29.53
N TYR A 52 -5.30 8.80 30.78
CA TYR A 52 -4.77 9.50 31.95
C TYR A 52 -3.23 9.55 31.95
N PHE A 53 -2.57 8.45 31.60
CA PHE A 53 -1.12 8.40 31.52
C PHE A 53 -0.59 9.31 30.38
N VAL A 54 -1.18 9.26 29.20
CA VAL A 54 -0.73 10.03 28.02
C VAL A 54 -0.93 11.53 28.26
N PHE A 55 -2.08 11.93 28.75
CA PHE A 55 -2.41 13.35 28.98
C PHE A 55 -1.86 13.90 30.32
N GLY A 56 -1.45 13.02 31.23
CA GLY A 56 -0.94 13.41 32.56
C GLY A 56 -2.03 13.88 33.50
N GLY A 57 -3.27 13.41 33.29
CA GLY A 57 -4.46 13.78 34.07
C GLY A 57 -5.71 13.72 33.19
N ALA A 58 -6.77 14.40 33.63
CA ALA A 58 -7.98 14.58 32.84
C ALA A 58 -7.69 15.41 31.60
N PHE A 59 -8.34 15.04 30.47
CA PHE A 59 -8.18 15.75 29.19
C PHE A 59 -8.57 17.25 29.33
N PRO A 60 -7.83 18.21 28.73
CA PRO A 60 -6.68 18.03 27.82
C PRO A 60 -5.34 17.76 28.52
N GLY A 61 -5.25 17.91 29.86
CA GLY A 61 -4.04 17.72 30.64
C GLY A 61 -2.97 18.76 30.35
N GLU A 62 -2.23 19.13 31.40
CA GLU A 62 -1.14 20.13 31.26
C GLU A 62 0.15 19.53 30.71
N LEU A 63 0.32 18.21 30.80
CA LEU A 63 1.55 17.54 30.44
C LEU A 63 1.57 17.01 28.99
N PHE A 64 0.46 17.06 28.29
CA PHE A 64 0.36 16.48 26.95
C PHE A 64 1.29 17.18 25.94
N ILE A 65 1.15 18.49 25.79
CA ILE A 65 1.96 19.26 24.81
C ILE A 65 3.47 19.14 25.10
N PRO A 66 3.98 19.30 26.34
CA PRO A 66 5.39 19.07 26.62
C PRO A 66 5.88 17.64 26.29
N ARG A 67 5.04 16.63 26.53
CA ARG A 67 5.40 15.24 26.22
C ARG A 67 5.50 14.99 24.73
N ILE A 68 4.48 15.43 23.97
CA ILE A 68 4.51 15.26 22.51
C ILE A 68 5.61 16.08 21.85
N TYR A 69 5.95 17.25 22.40
CA TYR A 69 7.09 18.04 21.94
C TYR A 69 8.39 17.24 22.07
N THR A 70 8.66 16.67 23.24
CA THR A 70 9.86 15.83 23.46
C THR A 70 9.87 14.59 22.54
N ALA A 71 8.71 13.97 22.35
CA ALA A 71 8.58 12.83 21.45
C ALA A 71 8.87 13.22 19.98
N HIS A 72 8.30 14.33 19.52
CA HIS A 72 8.42 14.81 18.13
C HIS A 72 9.81 15.36 17.79
N VAL A 73 10.47 16.09 18.69
CA VAL A 73 11.79 16.70 18.36
C VAL A 73 12.99 15.82 18.68
N LEU A 74 12.84 14.80 19.52
CA LEU A 74 13.95 13.99 20.00
C LEU A 74 13.73 12.48 19.86
N LEU A 75 12.69 11.94 20.47
CA LEU A 75 12.52 10.50 20.60
C LEU A 75 12.27 9.83 19.24
N ILE A 76 11.23 10.26 18.52
CA ILE A 76 10.86 9.65 17.25
C ILE A 76 11.89 9.95 16.18
N PRO A 77 12.42 11.16 15.99
CA PRO A 77 13.54 11.40 15.07
C PRO A 77 14.76 10.54 15.36
N GLY A 78 15.10 10.31 16.65
CA GLY A 78 16.18 9.40 17.03
C GLY A 78 15.92 7.97 16.60
N ILE A 79 14.69 7.47 16.80
CA ILE A 79 14.27 6.14 16.33
C ILE A 79 14.28 6.08 14.79
N PHE A 80 13.83 7.13 14.10
CA PHE A 80 13.90 7.23 12.64
C PHE A 80 15.32 7.08 12.13
N LEU A 81 16.28 7.83 12.69
CA LEU A 81 17.69 7.75 12.28
C LEU A 81 18.23 6.33 12.46
N ALA A 82 17.93 5.68 13.58
CA ALA A 82 18.33 4.31 13.83
C ALA A 82 17.72 3.33 12.82
N LEU A 83 16.41 3.41 12.58
CA LEU A 83 15.71 2.52 11.65
C LEU A 83 16.07 2.78 10.18
N ILE A 84 16.22 4.05 9.76
CA ILE A 84 16.69 4.40 8.41
C ILE A 84 18.09 3.83 8.18
N THR A 85 18.99 4.00 9.16
CA THR A 85 20.34 3.45 9.09
C THR A 85 20.29 1.93 8.94
N ALA A 86 19.53 1.24 9.78
CA ALA A 86 19.36 -0.21 9.69
C ALA A 86 18.74 -0.65 8.36
N HIS A 87 17.72 0.09 7.87
CA HIS A 87 17.06 -0.16 6.58
C HIS A 87 18.03 -0.08 5.41
N LEU A 88 18.85 0.97 5.36
CA LEU A 88 19.83 1.18 4.31
C LEU A 88 20.99 0.17 4.40
N MET A 89 21.46 -0.14 5.61
CA MET A 89 22.47 -1.19 5.80
C MET A 89 21.98 -2.57 5.32
N LEU A 90 20.72 -2.90 5.59
CA LEU A 90 20.12 -4.14 5.11
C LEU A 90 19.96 -4.14 3.59
N VAL A 91 19.57 -3.01 2.95
CA VAL A 91 19.55 -2.89 1.49
C VAL A 91 20.94 -3.12 0.90
N TRP A 92 21.99 -2.58 1.53
CA TRP A 92 23.37 -2.83 1.12
C TRP A 92 23.75 -4.31 1.24
N TYR A 93 23.44 -4.93 2.36
CA TYR A 93 23.77 -6.34 2.62
C TYR A 93 22.99 -7.30 1.71
N GLN A 94 21.67 -7.10 1.59
CA GLN A 94 20.78 -7.96 0.83
C GLN A 94 20.80 -7.67 -0.68
N LYS A 95 21.47 -6.61 -1.10
CA LYS A 95 21.41 -6.01 -2.45
C LYS A 95 20.04 -5.39 -2.75
N HIS A 96 20.02 -4.44 -3.66
CA HIS A 96 18.78 -3.80 -4.11
C HIS A 96 18.19 -4.55 -5.30
N THR A 97 16.91 -4.33 -5.56
CA THR A 97 16.22 -4.84 -6.75
C THR A 97 16.66 -4.08 -8.00
N GLN A 98 16.58 -4.74 -9.14
CA GLN A 98 16.91 -4.17 -10.46
C GLN A 98 15.87 -4.59 -11.50
N TYR A 99 15.68 -3.76 -12.53
CA TYR A 99 14.81 -4.13 -13.64
C TYR A 99 15.45 -5.26 -14.45
N PRO A 100 14.64 -6.22 -15.00
CA PRO A 100 15.12 -7.22 -15.92
C PRO A 100 15.80 -6.59 -17.13
N GLY A 101 16.85 -7.22 -17.62
CA GLY A 101 17.57 -6.77 -18.80
C GLY A 101 18.79 -7.67 -19.09
N PRO A 102 19.46 -7.50 -20.23
CA PRO A 102 20.63 -8.29 -20.55
C PRO A 102 21.70 -8.24 -19.45
N GLY A 103 22.23 -9.40 -19.08
CA GLY A 103 23.27 -9.55 -18.06
C GLY A 103 22.81 -9.34 -16.62
N ARG A 104 21.53 -9.04 -16.36
CA ARG A 104 20.96 -8.88 -15.01
C ARG A 104 20.33 -10.19 -14.54
N THR A 105 20.73 -10.65 -13.38
CA THR A 105 20.28 -11.90 -12.79
C THR A 105 19.87 -11.70 -11.33
N GLU A 106 19.25 -12.71 -10.74
CA GLU A 106 18.92 -12.70 -9.30
C GLU A 106 20.18 -12.66 -8.39
N LYS A 107 21.36 -12.97 -8.94
CA LYS A 107 22.62 -13.10 -8.18
C LYS A 107 23.60 -11.95 -8.35
N ASN A 108 23.35 -11.04 -9.29
CA ASN A 108 24.22 -9.89 -9.53
C ASN A 108 23.49 -8.58 -9.35
N VAL A 109 24.25 -7.50 -9.22
CA VAL A 109 23.74 -6.12 -9.27
C VAL A 109 24.50 -5.39 -10.35
N VAL A 110 23.78 -4.89 -11.36
CA VAL A 110 24.34 -4.11 -12.45
C VAL A 110 23.92 -2.65 -12.25
N GLY A 111 24.87 -1.76 -12.11
CA GLY A 111 24.59 -0.35 -11.85
C GLY A 111 25.84 0.52 -11.97
N TYR A 112 25.74 1.72 -11.44
CA TYR A 112 26.86 2.65 -11.36
C TYR A 112 27.72 2.38 -10.13
N PRO A 113 29.04 2.70 -10.17
CA PRO A 113 29.88 2.72 -8.98
C PRO A 113 29.24 3.61 -7.90
N LEU A 114 29.27 3.14 -6.65
CA LEU A 114 28.71 3.92 -5.52
C LEU A 114 29.36 5.30 -5.42
N LEU A 115 30.70 5.33 -5.48
CA LEU A 115 31.50 6.54 -5.48
C LEU A 115 32.25 6.70 -6.82
N PRO A 116 32.24 7.88 -7.42
CA PRO A 116 31.47 9.08 -7.03
C PRO A 116 30.08 9.16 -7.69
N VAL A 117 29.78 8.27 -8.68
CA VAL A 117 28.68 8.48 -9.63
C VAL A 117 27.31 8.37 -8.97
N TYR A 118 27.03 7.27 -8.27
CA TYR A 118 25.74 7.07 -7.60
C TYR A 118 25.53 8.11 -6.50
N MET A 119 26.53 8.35 -5.66
CA MET A 119 26.46 9.31 -4.58
C MET A 119 26.17 10.74 -5.11
N ALA A 120 26.81 11.16 -6.19
CA ALA A 120 26.54 12.45 -6.79
C ALA A 120 25.12 12.56 -7.34
N LYS A 121 24.63 11.54 -8.05
CA LYS A 121 23.27 11.52 -8.60
C LYS A 121 22.20 11.46 -7.51
N ALA A 122 22.31 10.49 -6.60
CA ALA A 122 21.33 10.29 -5.53
C ALA A 122 21.34 11.45 -4.53
N GLY A 123 22.53 11.94 -4.14
CA GLY A 123 22.67 13.10 -3.26
C GLY A 123 22.16 14.38 -3.89
N GLY A 124 22.46 14.62 -5.16
CA GLY A 124 21.92 15.77 -5.89
C GLY A 124 20.39 15.75 -5.95
N PHE A 125 19.80 14.61 -6.28
CA PHE A 125 18.34 14.45 -6.29
C PHE A 125 17.73 14.62 -4.89
N PHE A 126 18.37 14.06 -3.86
CA PHE A 126 17.97 14.26 -2.47
C PHE A 126 17.89 15.76 -2.10
N PHE A 127 18.93 16.55 -2.42
CA PHE A 127 18.91 17.98 -2.12
C PHE A 127 17.89 18.76 -2.92
N ILE A 128 17.60 18.37 -4.17
CA ILE A 128 16.52 18.97 -4.96
C ILE A 128 15.16 18.73 -4.28
N VAL A 129 14.87 17.47 -3.91
CA VAL A 129 13.61 17.12 -3.24
C VAL A 129 13.50 17.81 -1.89
N PHE A 130 14.57 17.79 -1.10
CA PHE A 130 14.64 18.48 0.19
C PHE A 130 14.38 19.98 0.07
N GLY A 131 15.07 20.65 -0.85
CA GLY A 131 14.89 22.09 -1.08
C GLY A 131 13.48 22.45 -1.56
N PHE A 132 12.92 21.65 -2.47
CA PHE A 132 11.54 21.83 -2.94
C PHE A 132 10.51 21.63 -1.82
N THR A 133 10.68 20.60 -1.00
CA THR A 133 9.78 20.32 0.14
C THR A 133 9.87 21.42 1.20
N ALA A 134 11.10 21.88 1.51
CA ALA A 134 11.31 23.01 2.43
C ALA A 134 10.68 24.31 1.91
N PHE A 135 10.82 24.58 0.60
CA PHE A 135 10.18 25.73 -0.05
C PHE A 135 8.65 25.65 0.06
N LEU A 136 8.05 24.50 -0.25
CA LEU A 136 6.60 24.31 -0.10
C LEU A 136 6.15 24.51 1.35
N GLY A 137 6.88 23.99 2.32
CA GLY A 137 6.59 24.18 3.75
C GLY A 137 6.64 25.64 4.18
N ALA A 138 7.49 26.45 3.53
CA ALA A 138 7.62 27.88 3.84
C ALA A 138 6.51 28.74 3.22
N VAL A 139 6.04 28.41 2.00
CA VAL A 139 5.14 29.30 1.23
C VAL A 139 3.71 28.77 1.09
N ALA A 140 3.49 27.48 1.32
CA ALA A 140 2.18 26.81 1.16
C ALA A 140 1.68 26.29 2.50
N GLN A 141 1.29 27.18 3.38
CA GLN A 141 0.70 26.81 4.68
C GLN A 141 -0.73 26.29 4.47
N ILE A 142 -0.97 25.04 4.86
CA ILE A 142 -2.27 24.41 4.73
C ILE A 142 -3.17 24.72 5.94
N ASN A 143 -2.60 24.75 7.16
CA ASN A 143 -3.32 24.99 8.41
C ASN A 143 -2.86 26.31 9.07
N PRO A 144 -3.44 27.45 8.69
CA PRO A 144 -3.10 28.72 9.33
C PRO A 144 -3.66 28.78 10.75
N ILE A 145 -2.81 28.59 11.75
CA ILE A 145 -3.18 28.57 13.17
C ILE A 145 -3.90 29.85 13.64
N TRP A 146 -3.57 30.99 13.05
CA TRP A 146 -4.22 32.26 13.35
C TRP A 146 -5.71 32.31 12.94
N VAL A 147 -6.17 31.42 12.06
CA VAL A 147 -7.59 31.32 11.66
C VAL A 147 -8.38 30.52 12.69
N TYR A 148 -7.77 29.48 13.25
CA TYR A 148 -8.44 28.57 14.17
C TYR A 148 -8.39 29.05 15.64
N GLY A 149 -7.41 29.86 16.01
CA GLY A 149 -7.21 30.33 17.39
C GLY A 149 -6.79 29.22 18.35
N PRO A 150 -6.54 29.53 19.62
CA PRO A 150 -6.10 28.58 20.62
C PRO A 150 -7.17 27.52 20.91
N TYR A 151 -6.74 26.30 21.25
CA TYR A 151 -7.63 25.20 21.60
C TYR A 151 -8.43 25.50 22.85
N THR A 152 -9.73 25.26 22.77
CA THR A 152 -10.67 25.36 23.88
C THR A 152 -11.50 24.08 23.93
N PRO A 153 -11.44 23.25 25.01
CA PRO A 153 -12.14 21.96 25.08
C PRO A 153 -13.64 22.05 24.90
N ALA A 154 -14.24 23.22 25.22
CA ALA A 154 -15.65 23.48 25.06
C ALA A 154 -16.09 23.76 23.60
N GLN A 155 -15.16 23.90 22.69
CA GLN A 155 -15.42 24.22 21.29
C GLN A 155 -14.93 23.09 20.37
N ILE A 156 -15.62 22.91 19.26
CA ILE A 156 -15.23 21.99 18.19
C ILE A 156 -15.13 22.82 16.90
N GLY A 157 -14.04 22.67 16.16
CA GLY A 157 -13.88 23.28 14.85
C GLY A 157 -14.85 22.65 13.85
N ALA A 158 -15.80 23.42 13.33
CA ALA A 158 -16.63 22.99 12.22
C ALA A 158 -15.78 22.89 10.94
N GLY A 159 -15.92 21.78 10.17
CA GLY A 159 -15.15 21.54 8.95
C GLY A 159 -13.67 21.25 9.21
N SER A 160 -13.29 20.93 10.43
CA SER A 160 -11.94 20.50 10.77
C SER A 160 -11.65 19.15 10.12
N GLN A 161 -10.55 19.08 9.35
CA GLN A 161 -10.09 17.85 8.71
C GLN A 161 -8.75 17.44 9.31
N PRO A 162 -8.51 16.15 9.55
CA PRO A 162 -7.17 15.67 9.88
C PRO A 162 -6.26 15.80 8.65
N ASP A 163 -4.96 15.71 8.85
CA ASP A 163 -4.01 15.55 7.75
C ASP A 163 -4.43 14.40 6.84
N TRP A 164 -4.16 14.53 5.53
CA TRP A 164 -4.64 13.60 4.51
C TRP A 164 -4.28 12.13 4.80
N TYR A 165 -3.11 11.88 5.43
CA TYR A 165 -2.68 10.52 5.79
C TYR A 165 -3.47 9.90 6.96
N MET A 166 -4.21 10.71 7.72
CA MET A 166 -5.15 10.28 8.76
C MET A 166 -6.61 10.28 8.28
N GLY A 167 -6.89 10.91 7.15
CA GLY A 167 -8.26 11.07 6.64
C GLY A 167 -9.01 9.76 6.39
N TRP A 168 -8.29 8.70 6.01
CA TRP A 168 -8.89 7.36 5.86
C TRP A 168 -9.38 6.79 7.21
N LEU A 169 -8.65 7.04 8.28
CA LEU A 169 -9.04 6.63 9.65
C LEU A 169 -10.27 7.42 10.12
N ASP A 170 -10.24 8.73 9.93
CA ASP A 170 -11.38 9.60 10.23
C ASP A 170 -12.63 9.17 9.45
N GLY A 171 -12.47 8.86 8.18
CA GLY A 171 -13.56 8.36 7.35
C GLY A 171 -14.13 7.01 7.81
N LEU A 172 -13.30 6.12 8.34
CA LEU A 172 -13.77 4.87 8.95
C LEU A 172 -14.61 5.15 10.19
N VAL A 173 -14.17 6.05 11.07
CA VAL A 173 -14.90 6.43 12.27
C VAL A 173 -16.23 7.10 11.91
N ARG A 174 -16.24 8.05 10.97
CA ARG A 174 -17.46 8.77 10.55
C ARG A 174 -18.51 7.84 9.93
N MET A 175 -18.11 6.79 9.22
CA MET A 175 -19.07 5.86 8.58
C MET A 175 -19.56 4.77 9.52
N ALA A 176 -18.93 4.56 10.67
CA ALA A 176 -19.30 3.49 11.58
C ALA A 176 -20.74 3.64 12.10
N PRO A 177 -21.52 2.56 12.17
CA PRO A 177 -22.84 2.60 12.78
C PRO A 177 -22.73 2.77 14.31
N PRO A 178 -23.71 3.43 14.95
CA PRO A 178 -23.68 3.68 16.39
C PRO A 178 -23.97 2.39 17.19
N LEU A 179 -22.98 1.51 17.27
CA LEU A 179 -23.05 0.23 17.98
C LEU A 179 -22.36 0.34 19.33
N GLU A 180 -23.08 0.04 20.39
CA GLU A 180 -22.57 0.02 21.75
C GLU A 180 -23.06 -1.22 22.49
N THR A 181 -22.26 -1.71 23.43
CA THR A 181 -22.63 -2.82 24.32
C THR A 181 -22.30 -2.43 25.75
N HIS A 182 -23.28 -2.61 26.64
CA HIS A 182 -23.12 -2.38 28.06
C HIS A 182 -22.96 -3.73 28.76
N ALA A 183 -21.78 -3.98 29.35
CA ALA A 183 -21.48 -5.23 30.03
C ALA A 183 -20.54 -4.97 31.22
N LEU A 184 -20.81 -5.64 32.34
CA LEU A 184 -19.97 -5.59 33.56
C LEU A 184 -19.65 -4.16 34.07
N GLY A 185 -20.58 -3.22 33.90
CA GLY A 185 -20.38 -1.82 34.29
C GLY A 185 -19.57 -0.97 33.31
N TYR A 186 -19.20 -1.53 32.15
CA TYR A 186 -18.47 -0.84 31.08
C TYR A 186 -19.37 -0.64 29.86
N THR A 187 -19.15 0.47 29.15
CA THR A 187 -19.71 0.70 27.83
C THR A 187 -18.60 0.45 26.80
N ILE A 188 -18.84 -0.50 25.90
CA ILE A 188 -17.95 -0.77 24.78
C ILE A 188 -18.52 -0.07 23.56
N SER A 189 -17.88 1.00 23.10
CA SER A 189 -18.26 1.77 21.94
C SER A 189 -17.61 1.17 20.68
N TRP A 190 -18.29 0.19 20.07
CA TRP A 190 -17.81 -0.51 18.86
C TRP A 190 -17.65 0.41 17.67
N ASN A 191 -18.47 1.45 17.60
CA ASN A 191 -18.42 2.50 16.57
C ASN A 191 -17.11 3.31 16.57
N ILE A 192 -16.34 3.26 17.66
CA ILE A 192 -15.01 3.88 17.78
C ILE A 192 -13.92 2.79 17.79
N LEU A 193 -14.11 1.74 18.59
CA LEU A 193 -13.11 0.70 18.79
C LEU A 193 -12.77 -0.05 17.49
N ILE A 194 -13.78 -0.45 16.72
CA ILE A 194 -13.57 -1.18 15.48
C ILE A 194 -12.86 -0.31 14.44
N PRO A 195 -13.39 0.86 14.02
CA PRO A 195 -12.76 1.65 12.97
C PRO A 195 -11.48 2.36 13.43
N GLY A 196 -11.41 2.80 14.69
CA GLY A 196 -10.28 3.57 15.19
C GLY A 196 -9.06 2.73 15.60
N LEU A 197 -9.26 1.47 15.98
CA LEU A 197 -8.18 0.64 16.52
C LEU A 197 -8.09 -0.73 15.83
N ILE A 198 -9.18 -1.50 15.76
CA ILE A 198 -9.13 -2.90 15.28
C ILE A 198 -8.80 -2.96 13.79
N ILE A 199 -9.52 -2.22 12.94
CA ILE A 199 -9.27 -2.22 11.48
C ILE A 199 -7.86 -1.72 11.16
N PRO A 200 -7.39 -0.57 11.67
CA PRO A 200 -6.01 -0.13 11.47
C PRO A 200 -4.98 -1.15 11.96
N GLY A 201 -5.20 -1.72 13.15
CA GLY A 201 -4.33 -2.75 13.70
C GLY A 201 -4.22 -3.99 12.79
N ILE A 202 -5.34 -4.47 12.27
CA ILE A 202 -5.36 -5.57 11.29
C ILE A 202 -4.65 -5.17 10.00
N LEU A 203 -4.93 -3.97 9.46
CA LEU A 203 -4.35 -3.50 8.21
C LEU A 203 -2.82 -3.43 8.29
N PHE A 204 -2.27 -2.77 9.32
CA PHE A 204 -0.82 -2.66 9.50
C PHE A 204 -0.17 -4.02 9.80
N THR A 205 -0.84 -4.89 10.57
CA THR A 205 -0.36 -6.23 10.85
C THR A 205 -0.31 -7.07 9.57
N LEU A 206 -1.36 -7.08 8.77
CA LEU A 206 -1.37 -7.80 7.49
C LEU A 206 -0.33 -7.25 6.51
N MET A 207 -0.14 -5.93 6.47
CA MET A 207 0.89 -5.30 5.66
C MET A 207 2.29 -5.73 6.12
N ALA A 208 2.57 -5.75 7.42
CA ALA A 208 3.84 -6.20 7.97
C ALA A 208 4.10 -7.69 7.71
N LEU A 209 3.07 -8.52 7.80
CA LEU A 209 3.15 -9.97 7.64
C LEU A 209 3.04 -10.44 6.18
N TYR A 210 2.66 -9.56 5.25
CA TYR A 210 2.39 -9.92 3.86
C TYR A 210 3.47 -10.80 3.20
N PRO A 211 4.77 -10.46 3.22
CA PRO A 211 5.80 -11.27 2.58
C PRO A 211 5.92 -12.68 3.19
N PHE A 212 5.67 -12.79 4.48
CA PHE A 212 5.72 -14.09 5.18
C PHE A 212 4.50 -14.95 4.83
N ILE A 213 3.32 -14.33 4.75
CA ILE A 213 2.07 -15.01 4.34
C ILE A 213 2.20 -15.47 2.89
N GLU A 214 2.68 -14.62 1.99
CA GLU A 214 2.89 -14.97 0.58
C GLU A 214 3.91 -16.10 0.45
N SER A 215 5.07 -16.01 1.09
CA SER A 215 6.07 -17.09 1.10
C SER A 215 5.53 -18.38 1.70
N TRP A 216 4.68 -18.30 2.72
CA TRP A 216 4.02 -19.47 3.29
C TRP A 216 3.01 -20.10 2.33
N ILE A 217 2.20 -19.30 1.62
CA ILE A 217 1.22 -19.79 0.65
C ILE A 217 1.91 -20.39 -0.58
N THR A 218 2.83 -19.65 -1.19
CA THR A 218 3.52 -20.05 -2.43
C THR A 218 4.56 -21.14 -2.20
N GLY A 219 5.13 -21.22 -1.00
CA GLY A 219 6.29 -22.07 -0.70
C GLY A 219 7.60 -21.50 -1.27
N ASP A 220 7.58 -20.32 -1.86
CA ASP A 220 8.76 -19.67 -2.40
C ASP A 220 9.54 -18.96 -1.28
N LYS A 221 10.79 -19.35 -1.10
CA LYS A 221 11.73 -18.80 -0.11
C LYS A 221 12.99 -18.24 -0.76
N ARG A 222 13.01 -18.19 -2.09
CA ARG A 222 14.16 -17.68 -2.84
C ARG A 222 14.28 -16.17 -2.65
N GLU A 223 15.48 -15.65 -2.83
CA GLU A 223 15.71 -14.21 -2.94
C GLU A 223 15.31 -13.75 -4.33
N HIS A 224 14.62 -12.61 -4.41
CA HIS A 224 14.15 -12.02 -5.64
C HIS A 224 14.73 -10.61 -5.78
N HIS A 225 15.68 -10.44 -6.68
CA HIS A 225 16.33 -9.16 -6.97
C HIS A 225 15.86 -8.54 -8.29
N LEU A 226 15.34 -9.34 -9.21
CA LEU A 226 14.71 -8.84 -10.42
C LEU A 226 13.28 -8.39 -10.14
N LEU A 227 12.97 -7.15 -10.53
CA LEU A 227 11.64 -6.58 -10.38
C LEU A 227 10.67 -7.25 -11.35
N ASP A 228 9.58 -7.78 -10.80
CA ASP A 228 8.45 -8.21 -11.60
C ASP A 228 7.61 -7.00 -12.03
N ARG A 229 7.14 -7.03 -13.27
CA ARG A 229 6.13 -6.08 -13.70
C ARG A 229 4.80 -6.41 -13.00
N PRO A 230 4.00 -5.39 -12.60
CA PRO A 230 2.72 -5.62 -11.93
C PRO A 230 1.83 -6.65 -12.65
N ARG A 231 1.80 -6.60 -13.99
CA ARG A 231 1.01 -7.53 -14.82
C ARG A 231 1.47 -8.99 -14.72
N ASN A 232 2.73 -9.24 -14.33
CA ASN A 232 3.25 -10.60 -14.18
C ASN A 232 2.81 -11.28 -12.88
N ASN A 233 2.32 -10.48 -11.90
CA ASN A 233 1.76 -10.94 -10.64
C ASN A 233 0.32 -10.43 -10.44
N PRO A 234 -0.66 -10.94 -11.22
CA PRO A 234 -2.02 -10.39 -11.26
C PRO A 234 -2.71 -10.37 -9.90
N ASN A 235 -2.52 -11.42 -9.09
CA ASN A 235 -3.14 -11.49 -7.77
C ASN A 235 -2.54 -10.49 -6.78
N ARG A 236 -1.20 -10.38 -6.73
CA ARG A 236 -0.51 -9.41 -5.88
C ARG A 236 -0.92 -7.98 -6.24
N THR A 237 -0.92 -7.67 -7.53
CA THR A 237 -1.33 -6.35 -8.05
C THR A 237 -2.79 -6.05 -7.74
N ALA A 238 -3.67 -7.04 -7.90
CA ALA A 238 -5.09 -6.90 -7.61
C ALA A 238 -5.37 -6.71 -6.10
N ILE A 239 -4.64 -7.41 -5.22
CA ILE A 239 -4.71 -7.18 -3.76
C ILE A 239 -4.27 -5.76 -3.41
N GLY A 240 -3.19 -5.28 -4.02
CA GLY A 240 -2.73 -3.90 -3.84
C GLY A 240 -3.78 -2.87 -4.26
N ALA A 241 -4.39 -3.06 -5.44
CA ALA A 241 -5.46 -2.19 -5.94
C ALA A 241 -6.71 -2.24 -5.05
N MET A 242 -7.06 -3.43 -4.54
CA MET A 242 -8.15 -3.59 -3.58
C MET A 242 -7.90 -2.80 -2.29
N ALA A 243 -6.70 -2.91 -1.72
CA ALA A 243 -6.32 -2.19 -0.51
C ALA A 243 -6.31 -0.68 -0.71
N LEU A 244 -5.75 -0.20 -1.84
CA LEU A 244 -5.79 1.22 -2.20
C LEU A 244 -7.22 1.73 -2.37
N THR A 245 -8.10 0.95 -3.01
CA THR A 245 -9.51 1.33 -3.18
C THR A 245 -10.22 1.44 -1.82
N PHE A 246 -9.95 0.51 -0.90
CA PHE A 246 -10.46 0.60 0.47
C PHE A 246 -10.02 1.91 1.14
N VAL A 247 -8.73 2.23 1.10
CA VAL A 247 -8.18 3.47 1.69
C VAL A 247 -8.78 4.71 1.02
N LEU A 248 -8.94 4.72 -0.32
CA LEU A 248 -9.53 5.85 -1.05
C LEU A 248 -11.00 6.09 -0.69
N VAL A 249 -11.80 5.03 -0.60
CA VAL A 249 -13.23 5.16 -0.20
C VAL A 249 -13.34 5.74 1.21
N THR A 250 -12.52 5.25 2.12
CA THR A 250 -12.51 5.75 3.50
C THR A 250 -11.99 7.19 3.59
N LEU A 251 -10.94 7.53 2.82
CA LEU A 251 -10.41 8.89 2.73
C LEU A 251 -11.47 9.89 2.19
N ILE A 252 -12.20 9.51 1.14
CA ILE A 252 -13.29 10.34 0.59
C ILE A 252 -14.35 10.59 1.66
N ASN A 253 -14.70 9.57 2.45
CA ASN A 253 -15.65 9.76 3.55
C ASN A 253 -15.08 10.60 4.70
N GLY A 254 -13.76 10.64 4.87
CA GLY A 254 -13.10 11.53 5.83
C GLY A 254 -13.36 13.00 5.55
N GLY A 255 -13.55 13.38 4.27
CA GLY A 255 -13.93 14.72 3.85
C GLY A 255 -15.42 14.90 3.55
N ASN A 256 -16.31 14.07 4.12
CA ASN A 256 -17.73 14.05 3.76
C ASN A 256 -18.46 15.38 3.99
N ASP A 257 -18.10 16.14 4.98
CA ASP A 257 -18.62 17.49 5.28
C ASP A 257 -18.19 18.52 4.23
N LEU A 258 -16.92 18.49 3.80
CA LEU A 258 -16.43 19.34 2.71
C LEU A 258 -17.12 19.00 1.38
N LEU A 259 -17.26 17.71 1.09
CA LEU A 259 -17.97 17.24 -0.11
C LEU A 259 -19.45 17.64 -0.09
N ALA A 260 -20.09 17.54 1.07
CA ALA A 260 -21.47 17.95 1.24
C ALA A 260 -21.67 19.44 0.90
N VAL A 261 -20.80 20.30 1.41
CA VAL A 261 -20.87 21.75 1.15
C VAL A 261 -20.53 22.09 -0.28
N HIS A 262 -19.49 21.49 -0.86
CA HIS A 262 -19.01 21.83 -2.21
C HIS A 262 -19.93 21.32 -3.34
N PHE A 263 -20.57 20.19 -3.14
CA PHE A 263 -21.40 19.53 -4.16
C PHE A 263 -22.90 19.57 -3.85
N ASP A 264 -23.31 20.29 -2.79
CA ASP A 264 -24.70 20.39 -2.34
C ASP A 264 -25.34 19.00 -2.11
N LEU A 265 -24.56 18.09 -1.50
CA LEU A 265 -25.00 16.73 -1.19
C LEU A 265 -25.32 16.62 0.32
N SER A 266 -26.26 15.74 0.68
CA SER A 266 -26.45 15.45 2.09
C SER A 266 -25.31 14.56 2.63
N ILE A 267 -24.86 14.81 3.85
CA ILE A 267 -23.86 13.96 4.54
C ILE A 267 -24.32 12.50 4.57
N ASN A 268 -25.64 12.26 4.75
CA ASN A 268 -26.19 10.91 4.73
C ASN A 268 -26.02 10.20 3.38
N GLN A 269 -26.16 10.90 2.25
CA GLN A 269 -25.94 10.30 0.93
C GLN A 269 -24.49 9.86 0.77
N ILE A 270 -23.52 10.73 1.13
CA ILE A 270 -22.09 10.42 1.05
C ILE A 270 -21.74 9.26 1.98
N MET A 271 -22.28 9.27 3.21
CA MET A 271 -22.04 8.23 4.21
C MET A 271 -22.59 6.87 3.75
N TRP A 272 -23.81 6.80 3.20
CA TRP A 272 -24.36 5.54 2.69
C TRP A 272 -23.63 5.05 1.43
N PHE A 273 -23.25 5.96 0.53
CA PHE A 273 -22.39 5.62 -0.59
C PHE A 273 -21.08 4.99 -0.11
N SER A 274 -20.43 5.59 0.89
CA SER A 274 -19.18 5.08 1.44
C SER A 274 -19.35 3.77 2.21
N ARG A 275 -20.43 3.61 2.97
CA ARG A 275 -20.76 2.34 3.67
C ARG A 275 -20.95 1.18 2.72
N ILE A 276 -21.63 1.39 1.61
CA ILE A 276 -21.79 0.37 0.56
C ILE A 276 -20.48 0.23 -0.22
N GLY A 277 -19.88 1.36 -0.59
CA GLY A 277 -18.66 1.42 -1.40
C GLY A 277 -17.49 0.68 -0.78
N VAL A 278 -17.30 0.76 0.54
CA VAL A 278 -16.18 0.09 1.22
C VAL A 278 -16.22 -1.44 1.12
N PHE A 279 -17.41 -2.03 0.92
CA PHE A 279 -17.57 -3.47 0.72
C PHE A 279 -17.62 -3.87 -0.75
N VAL A 280 -18.12 -3.00 -1.62
CA VAL A 280 -18.37 -3.32 -3.03
C VAL A 280 -17.20 -2.93 -3.94
N LEU A 281 -16.64 -1.73 -3.77
CA LEU A 281 -15.62 -1.21 -4.67
C LEU A 281 -14.28 -1.95 -4.58
N PRO A 282 -13.74 -2.34 -3.40
CA PRO A 282 -12.48 -3.08 -3.32
C PRO A 282 -12.52 -4.45 -4.03
N PRO A 283 -13.54 -5.32 -3.87
CA PRO A 283 -13.66 -6.53 -4.68
C PRO A 283 -13.77 -6.27 -6.19
N ILE A 284 -14.48 -5.23 -6.61
CA ILE A 284 -14.56 -4.83 -8.02
C ILE A 284 -13.15 -4.44 -8.51
N ALA A 285 -12.43 -3.61 -7.75
CA ALA A 285 -11.06 -3.22 -8.10
C ALA A 285 -10.13 -4.42 -8.23
N PHE A 286 -10.26 -5.42 -7.36
CA PHE A 286 -9.52 -6.68 -7.46
C PHE A 286 -9.80 -7.38 -8.79
N VAL A 287 -11.07 -7.61 -9.13
CA VAL A 287 -11.46 -8.33 -10.35
C VAL A 287 -11.03 -7.57 -11.61
N VAL A 288 -11.28 -6.26 -11.65
CA VAL A 288 -10.92 -5.40 -12.79
C VAL A 288 -9.39 -5.38 -12.99
N THR A 289 -8.63 -5.14 -11.92
CA THR A 289 -7.17 -5.10 -11.99
C THR A 289 -6.59 -6.44 -12.44
N LYS A 290 -7.10 -7.55 -11.91
CA LYS A 290 -6.67 -8.90 -12.33
C LYS A 290 -6.93 -9.12 -13.81
N ARG A 291 -8.12 -8.75 -14.32
CA ARG A 291 -8.47 -8.88 -15.75
C ARG A 291 -7.57 -8.01 -16.63
N ILE A 292 -7.29 -6.77 -16.22
CA ILE A 292 -6.36 -5.88 -16.92
C ILE A 292 -4.97 -6.51 -17.00
N CYS A 293 -4.43 -7.05 -15.89
CA CYS A 293 -3.13 -7.70 -15.88
C CYS A 293 -3.08 -8.89 -16.85
N LEU A 294 -4.11 -9.74 -16.85
CA LEU A 294 -4.18 -10.89 -17.76
C LEU A 294 -4.31 -10.46 -19.23
N SER A 295 -5.09 -9.41 -19.52
CA SER A 295 -5.19 -8.86 -20.88
C SER A 295 -3.86 -8.31 -21.37
N LEU A 296 -3.13 -7.60 -20.50
CA LEU A 296 -1.80 -7.08 -20.83
C LEU A 296 -0.77 -8.20 -21.04
N GLN A 297 -0.87 -9.32 -20.30
CA GLN A 297 -0.01 -10.49 -20.57
C GLN A 297 -0.28 -11.12 -21.94
N ARG A 298 -1.57 -11.16 -22.36
CA ARG A 298 -1.92 -11.61 -23.72
C ARG A 298 -1.30 -10.72 -24.78
N ALA A 299 -1.46 -9.41 -24.63
CA ALA A 299 -0.85 -8.45 -25.55
C ALA A 299 0.68 -8.57 -25.58
N ASP A 300 1.34 -8.81 -24.44
CA ASP A 300 2.78 -9.06 -24.39
C ASP A 300 3.14 -10.35 -25.15
N ARG A 301 2.33 -11.41 -25.03
CA ARG A 301 2.55 -12.68 -25.73
C ARG A 301 2.42 -12.48 -27.25
N GLU A 302 1.36 -11.85 -27.72
CA GLU A 302 1.15 -11.53 -29.13
C GLU A 302 2.31 -10.70 -29.69
N MET A 303 2.76 -9.71 -28.92
CA MET A 303 3.91 -8.89 -29.31
C MET A 303 5.22 -9.69 -29.42
N VAL A 304 5.43 -10.72 -28.59
CA VAL A 304 6.62 -11.59 -28.68
C VAL A 304 6.51 -12.53 -29.87
N LEU A 305 5.30 -13.02 -30.18
CA LEU A 305 5.06 -13.93 -31.29
C LEU A 305 5.10 -13.24 -32.65
N HIS A 306 4.45 -12.09 -32.78
CA HIS A 306 4.21 -11.46 -34.08
C HIS A 306 4.95 -10.12 -34.27
N GLY A 307 5.65 -9.62 -33.26
CA GLY A 307 6.29 -8.30 -33.30
C GLY A 307 5.33 -7.18 -32.86
N LYS A 308 5.82 -5.95 -32.93
CA LYS A 308 5.07 -4.74 -32.57
C LYS A 308 4.30 -4.23 -33.79
N GLU A 309 3.02 -3.93 -33.62
CA GLU A 309 2.22 -3.22 -34.61
C GLU A 309 2.90 -1.90 -35.02
N SER A 310 3.15 -1.73 -36.32
CA SER A 310 3.81 -0.53 -36.87
C SER A 310 2.84 0.58 -37.23
N GLY A 311 1.53 0.29 -37.27
CA GLY A 311 0.50 1.18 -37.81
C GLY A 311 0.55 1.33 -39.34
N ARG A 312 1.43 0.61 -40.03
CA ARG A 312 1.54 0.61 -41.49
C ARG A 312 0.67 -0.51 -42.08
N LEU A 313 -0.30 -0.12 -42.88
CA LEU A 313 -1.14 -1.04 -43.62
C LEU A 313 -0.54 -1.21 -45.05
N VAL A 314 -0.37 -2.42 -45.46
CA VAL A 314 0.09 -2.77 -46.82
C VAL A 314 -1.01 -3.58 -47.51
N MET A 315 -1.38 -3.18 -48.71
CA MET A 315 -2.32 -3.93 -49.54
C MET A 315 -1.62 -5.04 -50.24
N LEU A 316 -2.06 -6.27 -50.06
CA LEU A 316 -1.57 -7.44 -50.79
C LEU A 316 -2.12 -7.46 -52.22
N PRO A 317 -1.46 -8.25 -53.13
CA PRO A 317 -1.88 -8.32 -54.56
C PRO A 317 -3.33 -8.72 -54.77
N HIS A 318 -3.95 -9.40 -53.83
CA HIS A 318 -5.35 -9.83 -53.89
C HIS A 318 -6.34 -8.83 -53.25
N GLY A 319 -5.85 -7.64 -52.86
CA GLY A 319 -6.68 -6.58 -52.28
C GLY A 319 -6.89 -6.65 -50.77
N GLU A 320 -6.32 -7.62 -50.09
CA GLU A 320 -6.33 -7.71 -48.61
C GLU A 320 -5.33 -6.72 -48.02
N PHE A 321 -5.67 -6.15 -46.89
CA PHE A 321 -4.80 -5.27 -46.11
C PHE A 321 -4.23 -6.04 -44.92
N ILE A 322 -2.91 -5.99 -44.81
CA ILE A 322 -2.20 -6.51 -43.63
C ILE A 322 -1.50 -5.37 -42.90
N GLU A 323 -1.44 -5.43 -41.61
CA GLU A 323 -0.60 -4.56 -40.80
C GLU A 323 0.83 -5.12 -40.77
N VAL A 324 1.80 -4.25 -41.04
CA VAL A 324 3.22 -4.63 -40.96
C VAL A 324 3.66 -4.58 -39.51
N HIS A 325 4.13 -5.72 -39.01
CA HIS A 325 4.71 -5.79 -37.68
C HIS A 325 6.23 -5.57 -37.73
N GLU A 326 6.74 -4.83 -36.75
CA GLU A 326 8.17 -4.63 -36.55
C GLU A 326 8.72 -5.65 -35.55
N PRO A 327 9.84 -6.32 -35.83
CA PRO A 327 10.43 -7.25 -34.90
C PRO A 327 10.83 -6.52 -33.58
N LEU A 328 10.70 -7.20 -32.46
CA LEU A 328 11.16 -6.67 -31.21
C LEU A 328 12.68 -6.61 -31.14
N THR A 329 13.19 -5.56 -30.48
CA THR A 329 14.61 -5.57 -30.10
C THR A 329 14.89 -6.70 -29.11
N PRO A 330 16.08 -7.32 -29.12
CA PRO A 330 16.43 -8.40 -28.19
C PRO A 330 16.23 -8.03 -26.72
N GLU A 331 16.51 -6.78 -26.38
CA GLU A 331 16.30 -6.27 -25.03
C GLU A 331 14.81 -6.25 -24.63
N LYS A 332 13.95 -5.81 -25.55
CA LYS A 332 12.51 -5.77 -25.33
C LYS A 332 11.91 -7.17 -25.23
N ALA A 333 12.30 -8.07 -26.12
CA ALA A 333 11.90 -9.46 -26.08
C ALA A 333 12.30 -10.11 -24.74
N TYR A 334 13.54 -9.88 -24.28
CA TYR A 334 14.01 -10.36 -22.99
C TYR A 334 13.17 -9.80 -21.83
N GLN A 335 12.86 -8.50 -21.82
CA GLN A 335 12.02 -7.88 -20.78
C GLN A 335 10.61 -8.48 -20.72
N LEU A 336 10.04 -8.84 -21.88
CA LEU A 336 8.71 -9.44 -21.95
C LEU A 336 8.70 -10.91 -21.53
N THR A 337 9.79 -11.65 -21.77
CA THR A 337 9.90 -13.08 -21.50
C THR A 337 10.59 -13.44 -20.20
N SER A 338 11.46 -12.55 -19.65
CA SER A 338 12.14 -12.81 -18.38
C SER A 338 11.17 -12.72 -17.20
N HIS A 339 10.73 -13.86 -16.74
CA HIS A 339 9.82 -13.98 -15.58
C HIS A 339 10.18 -15.26 -14.83
N GLU A 340 10.37 -15.14 -13.53
CA GLU A 340 10.66 -16.29 -12.70
C GLU A 340 9.37 -17.03 -12.32
N GLN A 341 9.30 -18.30 -12.66
CA GLN A 341 8.13 -19.12 -12.35
C GLN A 341 8.13 -19.51 -10.87
N LEU A 342 6.93 -19.54 -10.28
CA LEU A 342 6.76 -20.11 -8.96
C LEU A 342 7.25 -21.56 -8.93
N PRO A 343 7.80 -22.03 -7.79
CA PRO A 343 8.19 -23.43 -7.64
C PRO A 343 7.02 -24.35 -7.96
N ALA A 344 7.28 -25.40 -8.74
CA ALA A 344 6.25 -26.39 -9.06
C ALA A 344 5.59 -26.95 -7.80
N LEU A 345 4.30 -27.18 -7.87
CA LEU A 345 3.59 -27.90 -6.81
C LEU A 345 4.11 -29.33 -6.75
N SER A 346 4.45 -29.81 -5.54
CA SER A 346 4.73 -31.23 -5.33
C SER A 346 3.53 -32.08 -5.74
N ALA A 347 3.79 -33.27 -6.30
CA ALA A 347 2.75 -34.22 -6.59
C ALA A 347 1.88 -34.46 -5.34
N PRO A 348 0.57 -34.70 -5.48
CA PRO A 348 -0.27 -35.02 -4.35
C PRO A 348 0.27 -36.29 -3.67
N GLU A 349 0.34 -36.28 -2.35
CA GLU A 349 0.61 -37.49 -1.58
C GLU A 349 -0.49 -38.51 -1.86
N ALA A 350 -0.13 -39.78 -2.11
CA ALA A 350 -1.06 -40.86 -2.34
C ALA A 350 -0.96 -41.85 -1.18
N ASP A 351 -2.06 -42.52 -0.91
CA ASP A 351 -2.08 -43.65 0.03
C ASP A 351 -1.38 -44.88 -0.58
N GLU A 352 -1.29 -45.96 0.19
CA GLU A 352 -0.67 -47.22 -0.24
C GLU A 352 -1.36 -47.85 -1.48
N ARG A 353 -2.58 -47.39 -1.83
CA ARG A 353 -3.36 -47.81 -2.99
C ARG A 353 -3.25 -46.85 -4.18
N GLY A 354 -2.40 -45.82 -4.07
CA GLY A 354 -2.23 -44.81 -5.13
C GLY A 354 -3.34 -43.78 -5.20
N VAL A 355 -4.25 -43.74 -4.21
CA VAL A 355 -5.33 -42.73 -4.15
C VAL A 355 -4.80 -41.43 -3.54
N ALA A 356 -5.01 -40.34 -4.23
CA ALA A 356 -4.55 -39.02 -3.76
C ALA A 356 -5.19 -38.65 -2.41
N LEU A 357 -4.37 -38.35 -1.42
CA LEU A 357 -4.83 -37.91 -0.10
C LEU A 357 -5.51 -36.53 -0.19
N PRO A 358 -6.54 -36.27 0.66
CA PRO A 358 -7.21 -34.98 0.66
C PRO A 358 -6.23 -33.84 0.98
N LYS A 359 -6.19 -32.84 0.11
CA LYS A 359 -5.31 -31.69 0.24
C LYS A 359 -5.60 -30.91 1.53
N GLY A 360 -4.61 -30.70 2.35
CA GLY A 360 -4.68 -29.82 3.52
C GLY A 360 -5.03 -28.37 3.15
N PHE A 361 -5.44 -27.57 4.12
CA PHE A 361 -5.83 -26.16 3.89
C PHE A 361 -4.77 -25.36 3.14
N ARG A 362 -3.50 -25.45 3.55
CA ARG A 362 -2.37 -24.77 2.89
C ARG A 362 -2.18 -25.23 1.45
N GLN A 363 -2.28 -26.53 1.18
CA GLN A 363 -2.15 -27.07 -0.18
C GLN A 363 -3.30 -26.61 -1.08
N ARG A 364 -4.51 -26.48 -0.54
CA ARG A 364 -5.67 -25.90 -1.27
C ARG A 364 -5.47 -24.44 -1.58
N LEU A 365 -4.99 -23.65 -0.62
CA LEU A 365 -4.63 -22.23 -0.81
C LEU A 365 -3.54 -22.07 -1.87
N ARG A 366 -2.46 -22.87 -1.77
CA ARG A 366 -1.35 -22.84 -2.72
C ARG A 366 -1.81 -23.25 -4.12
N ALA A 367 -2.67 -24.27 -4.24
CA ALA A 367 -3.23 -24.66 -5.53
C ALA A 367 -4.06 -23.54 -6.15
N ARG A 368 -4.92 -22.87 -5.38
CA ARG A 368 -5.69 -21.72 -5.86
C ARG A 368 -4.79 -20.53 -6.24
N TRP A 369 -3.77 -20.25 -5.44
CA TRP A 369 -2.82 -19.18 -5.74
C TRP A 369 -2.01 -19.49 -7.00
N SER A 370 -1.50 -20.71 -7.13
CA SER A 370 -0.75 -21.18 -8.29
C SER A 370 -1.63 -21.35 -9.52
N GLN A 371 -2.88 -21.77 -9.37
CA GLN A 371 -3.84 -21.85 -10.47
C GLN A 371 -4.18 -20.44 -11.00
N ALA A 372 -4.35 -19.47 -10.10
CA ALA A 372 -4.52 -18.07 -10.48
C ALA A 372 -3.24 -17.47 -11.09
N ALA A 373 -2.06 -18.03 -10.77
CA ALA A 373 -0.79 -17.67 -11.41
C ALA A 373 -0.54 -18.47 -12.70
N SER A 374 -1.08 -19.69 -12.83
CA SER A 374 -1.02 -20.52 -14.05
C SER A 374 -2.08 -20.15 -15.09
N GLU A 375 -3.06 -19.34 -14.73
CA GLU A 375 -3.86 -18.58 -15.69
C GLU A 375 -2.99 -17.50 -16.39
N GLN A 376 -1.75 -17.34 -15.96
CA GLN A 376 -0.73 -16.63 -16.73
C GLN A 376 -0.64 -17.34 -18.08
N ILE A 377 -0.90 -16.58 -19.12
CA ILE A 377 -0.79 -17.04 -20.48
C ILE A 377 0.63 -17.56 -20.66
N ALA A 378 0.73 -18.82 -21.01
CA ALA A 378 2.01 -19.49 -21.19
C ALA A 378 2.91 -18.62 -22.08
N LYS A 379 4.14 -18.42 -21.66
CA LYS A 379 5.14 -17.77 -22.51
C LYS A 379 5.26 -18.57 -23.79
N PRO A 380 5.55 -17.90 -24.92
CA PRO A 380 5.85 -18.63 -26.14
C PRO A 380 6.92 -19.68 -25.88
N THR A 381 6.70 -20.88 -26.35
CA THR A 381 7.70 -21.94 -26.31
C THR A 381 8.82 -21.63 -27.31
N VAL A 382 9.99 -22.24 -27.12
CA VAL A 382 11.10 -22.09 -28.07
C VAL A 382 10.73 -22.63 -29.47
N GLU A 383 9.78 -23.59 -29.50
CA GLU A 383 9.29 -24.17 -30.78
C GLU A 383 8.36 -23.17 -31.46
N GLU A 384 7.41 -22.56 -30.78
CA GLU A 384 6.57 -21.49 -31.35
C GLU A 384 7.39 -20.30 -31.86
N LEU A 385 8.43 -19.91 -31.13
CA LEU A 385 9.33 -18.83 -31.59
C LEU A 385 10.14 -19.21 -32.85
N LYS A 386 10.55 -20.48 -32.99
CA LYS A 386 11.25 -20.95 -34.17
C LYS A 386 10.34 -21.08 -35.41
N GLU A 387 9.09 -21.46 -35.22
CA GLU A 387 8.11 -21.53 -36.33
C GLU A 387 7.88 -20.16 -36.96
N ILE A 388 7.94 -19.09 -36.17
CA ILE A 388 7.76 -17.70 -36.64
C ILE A 388 8.98 -17.20 -37.38
N GLU A 389 10.21 -17.63 -37.01
CA GLU A 389 11.42 -17.25 -37.72
C GLU A 389 11.50 -17.87 -39.15
N HIS A 390 10.64 -18.85 -39.45
CA HIS A 390 10.57 -19.52 -40.73
C HIS A 390 9.43 -19.03 -41.65
N HIS A 391 8.60 -18.12 -41.19
CA HIS A 391 7.56 -17.42 -41.94
C HIS A 391 7.90 -15.93 -42.15
#